data_5d36a20a6ffbdb162044487bb3407bf6
#
_entry.id   5d36a20a6ffbdb162044487bb3407bf6
#
_cell.length_a   1.000
_cell.length_b   1.000
_cell.length_c   1.000
_cell.angle_alpha   90.00
_cell.angle_beta   90.00
_cell.angle_gamma   90.00
#
_symmetry.space_group_name_H-M   'P 1'
#
loop_
_entity.id
_entity.type
_entity.pdbx_description
1 polymer ?
#
loop_
_entity_poly.entity_id
_entity_poly.type
_entity_poly.pdbx_seq_one_letter_code
_entity_poly.pdbx_strand_id
1 'polypeptide(L)'
;DLGSGDLTAHSMACCSNSTMMFPLGYSEGVSLSVDLEKLSTVCPEILQSAGVASNLLWEKFCSGKPSAIPTCSDLEHIFAPLFSAPVPVRLPLLKLKVLEVLIYLGNMKSERKELTQYFSQQTELIKEIRQQLTEHLEQRFTIEELSKQYLINTSTLKEVFKAVYGLPIA
;
A
#
# COMPACT_ATOMS: atom_id res chain seq x y z
N ASP A 1 7.41 -1.35 4.73
CA ASP A 1 6.11 -1.28 5.42
C ASP A 1 5.08 -0.61 4.52
N LEU A 2 3.82 -1.05 4.62
CA LEU A 2 2.70 -0.49 3.90
C LEU A 2 1.79 0.21 4.90
N GLY A 3 1.43 1.45 4.61
CA GLY A 3 0.40 2.19 5.33
C GLY A 3 -1.00 1.90 4.80
N SER A 4 -2.00 2.47 5.46
CA SER A 4 -3.37 2.46 4.95
C SER A 4 -3.45 3.14 3.60
N GLY A 5 -4.03 2.46 2.61
CA GLY A 5 -4.16 2.95 1.24
C GLY A 5 -2.93 2.75 0.34
N ASP A 6 -1.81 2.27 0.86
CA ASP A 6 -0.65 1.99 0.03
C ASP A 6 -0.87 0.77 -0.88
N LEU A 7 -0.28 0.83 -2.06
CA LEU A 7 -0.26 -0.26 -3.03
C LEU A 7 1.14 -0.85 -3.13
N THR A 8 1.25 -2.17 -3.21
CA THR A 8 2.48 -2.81 -3.68
C THR A 8 2.24 -3.51 -5.00
N ALA A 9 3.22 -3.44 -5.88
CA ALA A 9 3.25 -4.19 -7.11
C ALA A 9 4.58 -4.93 -7.25
N HIS A 10 4.53 -6.22 -7.53
CA HIS A 10 5.71 -7.07 -7.69
C HIS A 10 5.41 -8.30 -8.55
N SER A 11 6.44 -8.89 -9.10
CA SER A 11 6.33 -10.18 -9.78
C SER A 11 6.23 -11.32 -8.75
N MET A 12 5.35 -12.28 -8.99
CA MET A 12 5.26 -13.52 -8.19
C MET A 12 6.60 -14.30 -8.15
N ALA A 13 7.45 -14.12 -9.15
CA ALA A 13 8.75 -14.79 -9.23
C ALA A 13 9.81 -14.19 -8.28
N CYS A 14 9.63 -12.96 -7.79
CA CYS A 14 10.65 -12.30 -6.97
C CYS A 14 10.50 -12.54 -5.46
N CYS A 15 9.42 -13.17 -5.00
CA CYS A 15 9.11 -13.35 -3.58
C CYS A 15 9.07 -14.83 -3.22
N SER A 16 10.19 -15.38 -2.76
CA SER A 16 10.24 -16.77 -2.28
C SER A 16 9.75 -16.93 -0.83
N ASN A 17 10.02 -15.97 0.04
CA ASN A 17 9.57 -15.97 1.43
C ASN A 17 9.35 -14.53 1.91
N SER A 18 8.16 -14.23 2.41
CA SER A 18 7.86 -12.95 3.07
C SER A 18 7.02 -13.17 4.32
N THR A 19 7.29 -12.41 5.36
CA THR A 19 6.48 -12.38 6.57
C THR A 19 5.69 -11.08 6.57
N MET A 20 4.36 -11.19 6.63
CA MET A 20 3.49 -10.03 6.79
C MET A 20 3.16 -9.87 8.27
N MET A 21 3.37 -8.68 8.80
CA MET A 21 2.97 -8.31 10.16
C MET A 21 1.88 -7.24 10.08
N PHE A 22 0.79 -7.47 10.79
CA PHE A 22 -0.33 -6.55 10.88
C PHE A 22 -0.33 -5.89 12.26
N PRO A 23 0.13 -4.64 12.39
CA PRO A 23 0.27 -3.99 13.71
C PRO A 23 -1.04 -3.89 14.50
N LEU A 24 -2.18 -3.83 13.81
CA LEU A 24 -3.52 -3.80 14.42
C LEU A 24 -4.16 -5.18 14.59
N GLY A 25 -3.45 -6.26 14.24
CA GLY A 25 -3.95 -7.64 14.31
C GLY A 25 -4.85 -8.03 13.15
N TYR A 26 -5.20 -7.13 12.24
CA TYR A 26 -5.96 -7.41 11.03
C TYR A 26 -5.54 -6.51 9.87
N SER A 27 -5.88 -6.91 8.67
CA SER A 27 -5.71 -6.13 7.45
C SER A 27 -6.88 -6.40 6.51
N GLU A 28 -7.34 -5.37 5.84
CA GLU A 28 -8.34 -5.47 4.79
C GLU A 28 -7.80 -4.82 3.52
N GLY A 29 -8.02 -5.47 2.38
CA GLY A 29 -7.50 -4.95 1.13
C GLY A 29 -7.95 -5.76 -0.08
N VAL A 30 -7.53 -5.32 -1.26
CA VAL A 30 -7.77 -5.99 -2.53
C VAL A 30 -6.44 -6.49 -3.08
N SER A 31 -6.38 -7.79 -3.40
CA SER A 31 -5.25 -8.38 -4.11
C SER A 31 -5.64 -8.64 -5.56
N LEU A 32 -4.83 -8.18 -6.49
CA LEU A 32 -5.02 -8.33 -7.91
C LEU A 32 -3.82 -9.04 -8.52
N SER A 33 -4.05 -10.22 -9.12
CA SER A 33 -3.04 -10.96 -9.86
C SER A 33 -3.30 -10.86 -11.35
N VAL A 34 -2.30 -10.45 -12.12
CA VAL A 34 -2.39 -10.26 -13.57
C VAL A 34 -1.39 -11.18 -14.26
N ASP A 35 -1.91 -12.03 -15.16
CA ASP A 35 -1.11 -12.83 -16.05
C ASP A 35 -0.69 -11.98 -17.25
N LEU A 36 0.54 -11.47 -17.23
CA LEU A 36 1.05 -10.58 -18.27
C LEU A 36 1.31 -11.30 -19.59
N GLU A 37 1.54 -12.62 -19.59
CA GLU A 37 1.71 -13.40 -20.80
C GLU A 37 0.36 -13.52 -21.53
N LYS A 38 -0.71 -13.87 -20.82
CA LYS A 38 -2.05 -13.84 -21.38
C LYS A 38 -2.49 -12.46 -21.82
N LEU A 39 -2.16 -11.44 -21.06
CA LEU A 39 -2.46 -10.05 -21.43
C LEU A 39 -1.74 -9.63 -22.71
N SER A 40 -0.53 -10.18 -22.99
CA SER A 40 0.19 -9.91 -24.24
C SER A 40 -0.47 -10.53 -25.47
N THR A 41 -1.15 -11.67 -25.30
CA THR A 41 -1.82 -12.41 -26.40
C THR A 41 -3.27 -11.94 -26.61
N VAL A 42 -3.99 -11.65 -25.52
CA VAL A 42 -5.40 -11.26 -25.54
C VAL A 42 -5.58 -10.00 -24.72
N CYS A 43 -5.16 -8.86 -25.27
CA CYS A 43 -5.31 -7.58 -24.60
C CYS A 43 -6.72 -7.01 -24.85
N PRO A 44 -7.49 -6.63 -23.83
CA PRO A 44 -8.76 -5.93 -24.00
C PRO A 44 -8.59 -4.62 -24.79
N GLU A 45 -9.52 -4.35 -25.70
CA GLU A 45 -9.50 -3.14 -26.54
C GLU A 45 -9.37 -1.84 -25.73
N ILE A 46 -10.05 -1.79 -24.59
CA ILE A 46 -9.98 -0.64 -23.68
C ILE A 46 -8.57 -0.38 -23.13
N LEU A 47 -7.78 -1.42 -22.87
CA LEU A 47 -6.38 -1.29 -22.44
C LEU A 47 -5.48 -0.89 -23.62
N GLN A 48 -5.74 -1.45 -24.81
CA GLN A 48 -5.00 -1.08 -26.01
C GLN A 48 -5.21 0.40 -26.33
N SER A 49 -6.45 0.88 -26.32
CA SER A 49 -6.78 2.28 -26.58
C SER A 49 -6.19 3.24 -25.54
N ALA A 50 -5.99 2.77 -24.32
CA ALA A 50 -5.33 3.53 -23.25
C ALA A 50 -3.78 3.43 -23.29
N GLY A 51 -3.20 2.73 -24.28
CA GLY A 51 -1.76 2.54 -24.40
C GLY A 51 -1.15 1.63 -23.32
N VAL A 52 -1.95 0.80 -22.66
CA VAL A 52 -1.49 -0.10 -21.59
C VAL A 52 -1.16 -1.46 -22.19
N ALA A 53 0.13 -1.73 -22.31
CA ALA A 53 0.64 -3.00 -22.80
C ALA A 53 1.31 -3.81 -21.67
N SER A 54 1.39 -5.13 -21.82
CA SER A 54 1.97 -6.05 -20.83
C SER A 54 3.45 -5.74 -20.56
N ASN A 55 4.23 -5.41 -21.59
CA ASN A 55 5.63 -5.01 -21.45
C ASN A 55 5.80 -3.73 -20.61
N LEU A 56 4.93 -2.75 -20.78
CA LEU A 56 4.94 -1.52 -19.99
C LEU A 56 4.71 -1.81 -18.50
N LEU A 57 3.75 -2.67 -18.19
CA LEU A 57 3.49 -3.09 -16.81
C LEU A 57 4.66 -3.90 -16.23
N TRP A 58 5.26 -4.77 -17.05
CA TRP A 58 6.45 -5.52 -16.65
C TRP A 58 7.62 -4.59 -16.30
N GLU A 59 7.95 -3.65 -17.18
CA GLU A 59 9.03 -2.69 -16.95
C GLU A 59 8.78 -1.83 -15.71
N LYS A 60 7.54 -1.37 -15.54
CA LYS A 60 7.18 -0.53 -14.39
C LYS A 60 7.21 -1.26 -13.05
N PHE A 61 6.77 -2.52 -12.99
CA PHE A 61 6.47 -3.15 -11.70
C PHE A 61 7.22 -4.47 -11.45
N CYS A 62 7.75 -5.12 -12.48
CA CYS A 62 8.35 -6.44 -12.37
C CYS A 62 9.87 -6.46 -12.62
N SER A 63 10.44 -5.45 -13.26
CA SER A 63 11.86 -5.41 -13.63
C SER A 63 12.81 -5.05 -12.49
N GLY A 64 12.30 -4.71 -11.31
CA GLY A 64 13.08 -4.27 -10.16
C GLY A 64 12.71 -4.95 -8.86
N LYS A 65 13.24 -4.42 -7.74
CA LYS A 65 12.81 -4.84 -6.41
C LYS A 65 11.35 -4.44 -6.16
N PRO A 66 10.61 -5.20 -5.32
CA PRO A 66 9.28 -4.78 -4.90
C PRO A 66 9.29 -3.35 -4.39
N SER A 67 8.37 -2.54 -4.88
CA SER A 67 8.27 -1.13 -4.48
C SER A 67 6.86 -0.87 -3.94
N ALA A 68 6.79 -0.06 -2.91
CA ALA A 68 5.52 0.51 -2.49
C ALA A 68 5.22 1.76 -3.34
N ILE A 69 3.97 1.88 -3.71
CA ILE A 69 3.42 3.06 -4.35
C ILE A 69 2.63 3.77 -3.26
N PRO A 70 3.01 5.01 -2.91
CA PRO A 70 2.30 5.76 -1.86
C PRO A 70 0.82 5.89 -2.20
N THR A 71 0.00 5.97 -1.17
CA THR A 71 -1.43 6.21 -1.26
C THR A 71 -1.75 7.31 -2.25
N CYS A 72 -2.59 6.99 -3.20
CA CYS A 72 -3.21 7.96 -4.07
C CYS A 72 -4.72 7.92 -3.81
N SER A 73 -5.32 9.07 -3.58
CA SER A 73 -6.77 9.21 -3.43
C SER A 73 -7.55 8.55 -4.56
N ASP A 74 -6.97 8.55 -5.76
CA ASP A 74 -7.60 7.96 -6.95
C ASP A 74 -7.76 6.43 -6.81
N LEU A 75 -6.76 5.73 -6.25
CA LEU A 75 -6.84 4.28 -6.03
C LEU A 75 -7.89 3.92 -4.95
N GLU A 76 -7.98 4.71 -3.89
CA GLU A 76 -9.03 4.51 -2.88
C GLU A 76 -10.42 4.65 -3.51
N HIS A 77 -10.63 5.67 -4.35
CA HIS A 77 -11.90 5.88 -5.05
C HIS A 77 -12.23 4.77 -6.04
N ILE A 78 -11.22 4.13 -6.66
CA ILE A 78 -11.46 3.00 -7.56
C ILE A 78 -12.08 1.83 -6.79
N PHE A 79 -11.58 1.50 -5.60
CA PHE A 79 -11.98 0.30 -4.87
C PHE A 79 -13.14 0.51 -3.89
N ALA A 80 -13.34 1.70 -3.36
CA ALA A 80 -14.39 2.00 -2.39
C ALA A 80 -15.79 1.49 -2.79
N PRO A 81 -16.25 1.62 -4.06
CA PRO A 81 -17.56 1.12 -4.49
C PRO A 81 -17.72 -0.40 -4.41
N LEU A 82 -16.62 -1.18 -4.43
CA LEU A 82 -16.68 -2.65 -4.38
C LEU A 82 -17.17 -3.16 -3.02
N PHE A 83 -16.81 -2.48 -1.94
CA PHE A 83 -17.15 -2.89 -0.58
C PHE A 83 -18.65 -2.71 -0.29
N SER A 84 -19.28 -1.71 -0.91
CA SER A 84 -20.71 -1.42 -0.75
C SER A 84 -21.59 -2.01 -1.86
N ALA A 85 -21.01 -2.62 -2.90
CA ALA A 85 -21.77 -3.12 -4.04
C ALA A 85 -22.69 -4.30 -3.68
N PRO A 86 -23.94 -4.33 -4.16
CA PRO A 86 -24.82 -5.48 -4.05
C PRO A 86 -24.22 -6.73 -4.68
N VAL A 87 -24.45 -7.90 -4.07
CA VAL A 87 -23.84 -9.18 -4.52
C VAL A 87 -23.99 -9.46 -6.03
N PRO A 88 -25.17 -9.25 -6.67
CA PRO A 88 -25.36 -9.57 -8.08
C PRO A 88 -24.47 -8.75 -9.03
N VAL A 89 -24.14 -7.51 -8.67
CA VAL A 89 -23.35 -6.58 -9.52
C VAL A 89 -21.89 -6.53 -9.13
N ARG A 90 -21.50 -7.17 -8.01
CA ARG A 90 -20.13 -7.11 -7.49
C ARG A 90 -19.10 -7.65 -8.47
N LEU A 91 -19.36 -8.80 -9.10
CA LEU A 91 -18.42 -9.38 -10.06
C LEU A 91 -18.28 -8.58 -11.36
N PRO A 92 -19.35 -8.12 -12.02
CA PRO A 92 -19.23 -7.19 -13.14
C PRO A 92 -18.48 -5.92 -12.79
N LEU A 93 -18.77 -5.33 -11.62
CA LEU A 93 -18.10 -4.12 -11.15
C LEU A 93 -16.62 -4.37 -10.89
N LEU A 94 -16.26 -5.51 -10.27
CA LEU A 94 -14.86 -5.89 -10.08
C LEU A 94 -14.09 -5.95 -11.40
N LYS A 95 -14.66 -6.55 -12.45
CA LYS A 95 -14.02 -6.59 -13.78
C LYS A 95 -13.73 -5.19 -14.33
N LEU A 96 -14.67 -4.27 -14.19
CA LEU A 96 -14.48 -2.87 -14.62
C LEU A 96 -13.38 -2.18 -13.79
N LYS A 97 -13.38 -2.39 -12.49
CA LYS A 97 -12.39 -1.82 -11.58
C LYS A 97 -10.98 -2.36 -11.84
N VAL A 98 -10.84 -3.63 -12.21
CA VAL A 98 -9.55 -4.18 -12.65
C VAL A 98 -9.01 -3.45 -13.87
N LEU A 99 -9.84 -3.20 -14.88
CA LEU A 99 -9.43 -2.47 -16.08
C LEU A 99 -9.04 -1.02 -15.73
N GLU A 100 -9.83 -0.36 -14.88
CA GLU A 100 -9.56 1.00 -14.41
C GLU A 100 -8.21 1.08 -13.68
N VAL A 101 -7.91 0.14 -12.78
CA VAL A 101 -6.61 0.06 -12.09
C VAL A 101 -5.47 -0.15 -13.08
N LEU A 102 -5.62 -1.04 -14.06
CA LEU A 102 -4.56 -1.28 -15.05
C LEU A 102 -4.30 -0.05 -15.91
N ILE A 103 -5.33 0.69 -16.29
CA ILE A 103 -5.20 1.98 -17.01
C ILE A 103 -4.47 2.99 -16.12
N TYR A 104 -4.88 3.12 -14.86
CA TYR A 104 -4.25 4.02 -13.91
C TYR A 104 -2.77 3.69 -13.73
N LEU A 105 -2.43 2.44 -13.40
CA LEU A 105 -1.05 1.98 -13.20
C LEU A 105 -0.20 2.12 -14.48
N GLY A 106 -0.77 1.83 -15.64
CA GLY A 106 -0.09 1.99 -16.93
C GLY A 106 0.32 3.43 -17.20
N ASN A 107 -0.52 4.40 -16.81
CA ASN A 107 -0.32 5.82 -17.11
C ASN A 107 0.32 6.62 -15.96
N MET A 108 0.37 6.08 -14.73
CA MET A 108 1.00 6.80 -13.63
C MET A 108 2.51 6.99 -13.88
N LYS A 109 3.03 8.14 -13.49
CA LYS A 109 4.48 8.38 -13.43
C LYS A 109 5.03 7.56 -12.27
N SER A 110 5.98 6.67 -12.57
CA SER A 110 6.60 5.82 -11.55
C SER A 110 7.58 6.64 -10.70
N GLU A 111 7.09 7.33 -9.70
CA GLU A 111 7.92 7.80 -8.59
C GLU A 111 8.08 6.64 -7.61
N ARG A 112 9.05 5.77 -7.89
CA ARG A 112 9.41 4.69 -6.97
C ARG A 112 10.06 5.29 -5.74
N LYS A 113 9.39 5.26 -4.60
CA LYS A 113 10.08 5.37 -3.33
C LYS A 113 10.70 4.01 -3.04
N GLU A 114 12.03 3.90 -3.10
CA GLU A 114 12.71 2.74 -2.55
C GLU A 114 12.27 2.61 -1.09
N LEU A 115 11.78 1.42 -0.72
CA LEU A 115 11.54 1.06 0.68
C LEU A 115 12.91 0.98 1.34
N THR A 116 13.38 2.11 1.83
CA THR A 116 14.68 2.21 2.47
C THR A 116 14.65 1.49 3.83
N GLN A 117 15.77 0.87 4.16
CA GLN A 117 16.03 0.20 5.44
C GLN A 117 15.82 1.13 6.66
N TYR A 118 15.72 2.43 6.42
CA TYR A 118 15.40 3.47 7.40
C TYR A 118 14.02 3.26 8.05
N PHE A 119 13.05 2.74 7.30
CA PHE A 119 11.70 2.48 7.81
C PHE A 119 11.65 1.31 8.81
N SER A 120 12.52 0.32 8.73
CA SER A 120 12.44 -0.84 9.64
C SER A 120 12.77 -0.45 11.08
N GLN A 121 13.82 0.34 11.32
CA GLN A 121 14.19 0.80 12.65
C GLN A 121 13.14 1.77 13.21
N GLN A 122 12.64 2.68 12.39
CA GLN A 122 11.58 3.60 12.79
C GLN A 122 10.28 2.88 13.09
N THR A 123 9.94 1.83 12.35
CA THR A 123 8.74 1.03 12.58
C THR A 123 8.80 0.28 13.89
N GLU A 124 9.94 -0.33 14.24
CA GLU A 124 10.11 -0.98 15.55
C GLU A 124 9.97 0.02 16.70
N LEU A 125 10.60 1.18 16.57
CA LEU A 125 10.48 2.26 17.55
C LEU A 125 9.02 2.72 17.73
N ILE A 126 8.27 2.85 16.65
CA ILE A 126 6.86 3.24 16.69
C ILE A 126 5.98 2.15 17.33
N LYS A 127 6.33 0.87 17.17
CA LYS A 127 5.65 -0.24 17.88
C LYS A 127 5.87 -0.16 19.37
N GLU A 128 7.12 0.09 19.83
CA GLU A 128 7.44 0.28 21.24
C GLU A 128 6.68 1.46 21.84
N ILE A 129 6.63 2.60 21.13
CA ILE A 129 5.85 3.76 21.56
C ILE A 129 4.36 3.42 21.71
N ARG A 130 3.78 2.71 20.74
CA ARG A 130 2.39 2.27 20.84
C ARG A 130 2.16 1.34 22.01
N GLN A 131 3.07 0.37 22.22
CA GLN A 131 2.97 -0.54 23.35
C GLN A 131 2.97 0.23 24.67
N GLN A 132 3.89 1.19 24.85
CA GLN A 132 3.91 2.06 26.03
C GLN A 132 2.60 2.82 26.22
N LEU A 133 2.04 3.39 25.14
CA LEU A 133 0.77 4.10 25.20
C LEU A 133 -0.42 3.21 25.57
N THR A 134 -0.41 1.94 25.13
CA THR A 134 -1.50 0.99 25.43
C THR A 134 -1.36 0.33 26.81
N GLU A 135 -0.15 0.18 27.32
CA GLU A 135 0.11 -0.39 28.64
C GLU A 135 -0.11 0.62 29.78
N HIS A 136 -0.01 1.93 29.48
CA HIS A 136 -0.11 3.01 30.46
C HIS A 136 -1.23 3.99 30.12
N LEU A 137 -2.45 3.49 29.93
CA LEU A 137 -3.62 4.31 29.56
C LEU A 137 -4.00 5.37 30.60
N GLU A 138 -3.56 5.19 31.84
CA GLU A 138 -3.75 6.15 32.95
C GLU A 138 -2.79 7.35 32.88
N GLN A 139 -1.72 7.25 32.09
CA GLN A 139 -0.73 8.31 31.92
C GLN A 139 -0.99 9.09 30.63
N ARG A 140 -0.82 10.37 30.68
CA ARG A 140 -0.83 11.24 29.49
C ARG A 140 0.59 11.49 29.03
N PHE A 141 0.92 11.02 27.84
CA PHE A 141 2.20 11.29 27.21
C PHE A 141 2.02 12.40 26.17
N THR A 142 2.87 13.39 26.21
CA THR A 142 2.94 14.38 25.14
C THR A 142 3.84 13.89 24.01
N ILE A 143 3.61 14.40 22.82
CA ILE A 143 4.44 14.06 21.64
C ILE A 143 5.89 14.47 21.87
N GLU A 144 6.11 15.60 22.57
CA GLU A 144 7.42 16.11 22.94
C GLU A 144 8.15 15.18 23.93
N GLU A 145 7.45 14.60 24.88
CA GLU A 145 8.02 13.63 25.82
C GLU A 145 8.43 12.35 25.12
N LEU A 146 7.54 11.78 24.29
CA LEU A 146 7.83 10.60 23.50
C LEU A 146 9.00 10.85 22.53
N SER A 147 9.01 12.01 21.86
CA SER A 147 10.09 12.42 20.97
C SER A 147 11.46 12.45 21.68
N LYS A 148 11.50 12.99 22.88
CA LYS A 148 12.72 13.04 23.70
C LYS A 148 13.13 11.66 24.22
N GLN A 149 12.17 10.89 24.72
CA GLN A 149 12.41 9.55 25.28
C GLN A 149 12.99 8.59 24.24
N TYR A 150 12.43 8.64 23.02
CA TYR A 150 12.81 7.72 21.93
C TYR A 150 13.80 8.32 20.94
N LEU A 151 14.31 9.53 21.21
CA LEU A 151 15.29 10.24 20.37
C LEU A 151 14.85 10.34 18.90
N ILE A 152 13.56 10.56 18.68
CA ILE A 152 12.96 10.75 17.37
C ILE A 152 12.39 12.16 17.23
N ASN A 153 12.51 12.76 16.05
CA ASN A 153 11.92 14.06 15.80
C ASN A 153 10.38 13.99 15.86
N THR A 154 9.72 15.01 16.44
CA THR A 154 8.25 15.09 16.58
C THR A 154 7.51 14.98 15.25
N SER A 155 8.05 15.56 14.18
CA SER A 155 7.47 15.46 12.83
C SER A 155 7.56 14.05 12.29
N THR A 156 8.74 13.42 12.41
CA THR A 156 8.97 12.03 12.01
C THR A 156 8.13 11.07 12.82
N LEU A 157 8.01 11.28 14.14
CA LEU A 157 7.15 10.48 15.01
C LEU A 157 5.68 10.48 14.52
N LYS A 158 5.12 11.67 14.27
CA LYS A 158 3.74 11.82 13.76
C LYS A 158 3.56 11.15 12.40
N GLU A 159 4.50 11.37 11.48
CA GLU A 159 4.44 10.86 10.12
C GLU A 159 4.53 9.33 10.10
N VAL A 160 5.52 8.74 10.77
CA VAL A 160 5.73 7.29 10.79
C VAL A 160 4.62 6.60 11.58
N PHE A 161 4.15 7.17 12.70
CA PHE A 161 3.03 6.63 13.46
C PHE A 161 1.76 6.57 12.61
N LYS A 162 1.43 7.65 11.89
CA LYS A 162 0.31 7.68 10.97
C LYS A 162 0.48 6.70 9.81
N ALA A 163 1.70 6.57 9.26
CA ALA A 163 1.98 5.64 8.18
C ALA A 163 1.81 4.18 8.63
N VAL A 164 2.20 3.83 9.87
CA VAL A 164 2.12 2.46 10.39
C VAL A 164 0.71 2.10 10.84
N TYR A 165 0.00 3.02 11.51
CA TYR A 165 -1.29 2.72 12.16
C TYR A 165 -2.50 3.34 11.46
N GLY A 166 -2.31 4.16 10.43
CA GLY A 166 -3.39 4.84 9.72
C GLY A 166 -4.06 5.98 10.53
N LEU A 167 -3.71 6.14 11.79
CA LEU A 167 -4.28 7.12 12.71
C LEU A 167 -3.19 8.04 13.25
N PRO A 168 -3.49 9.33 13.50
CA PRO A 168 -2.55 10.21 14.15
C PRO A 168 -2.29 9.74 15.59
N ILE A 169 -1.08 9.98 16.07
CA ILE A 169 -0.80 9.88 17.50
C ILE A 169 -1.51 11.04 18.18
N ALA A 170 -2.32 10.74 19.18
CA ALA A 170 -3.20 11.74 19.83
C ALA A 170 -2.42 12.79 20.61
#